data_f21b08a28cbfa0649d64ac22510a2853
#
_entry.id   f21b08a28cbfa0649d64ac22510a2853
#
_cell.length_a   1.000
_cell.length_b   1.000
_cell.length_c   1.000
_cell.angle_alpha   90.00
_cell.angle_beta   90.00
_cell.angle_gamma   90.00
#
_symmetry.space_group_name_H-M   'P 1'
#
loop_
_entity.id
_entity.type
_entity.pdbx_description
1 polymer ?
#
loop_
_entity_poly.entity_id
_entity_poly.type
_entity_poly.pdbx_seq_one_letter_code
_entity_poly.pdbx_strand_id
1 'polypeptide(L)'
;MTVDSTQRFSSRVADYVKYRPHYPHQALQFLREARGLLPGTRVADLGSGTGILTAQLLEAGLQVWAVEPNREMRAAAEQWLAGRDGFTSVAGTAEATTLAPHSVEWVTAGQAFHWFDPEKTRREALRILIEGGQVGLLWNERADDPVPLLADYEALLRRYAPEYDQVRSLRAYGPTLQRFFGRAPECRTFANQQVFDFEGLKGRALSSSYVPEPGHPDHEPLLAGLREIFERHQRDGQVVFPYKTLVFFGTLD
;
A
#
# COMPACT_ATOMS: atom_id res chain seq x y z
N MET A 1 6.94 7.67 21.94
CA MET A 1 6.90 8.78 20.97
C MET A 1 6.26 8.22 19.71
N THR A 2 5.11 8.73 19.31
CA THR A 2 4.48 8.37 18.04
C THR A 2 5.34 8.97 16.94
N VAL A 3 6.06 8.15 16.19
CA VAL A 3 6.81 8.58 15.00
C VAL A 3 5.79 9.16 14.02
N ASP A 4 6.03 10.37 13.55
CA ASP A 4 5.19 11.01 12.54
C ASP A 4 5.13 10.11 11.29
N SER A 5 3.94 9.58 11.02
CA SER A 5 3.71 8.66 9.89
C SER A 5 4.08 9.28 8.54
N THR A 6 4.04 10.62 8.44
CA THR A 6 4.35 11.35 7.21
C THR A 6 5.84 11.38 6.87
N GLN A 7 6.75 11.06 7.81
CA GLN A 7 8.21 11.05 7.60
C GLN A 7 8.83 9.65 7.67
N ARG A 8 8.05 8.64 8.05
CA ARG A 8 8.54 7.29 8.36
C ARG A 8 9.25 6.56 7.21
N PHE A 9 9.01 6.95 5.98
CA PHE A 9 9.49 6.26 4.78
C PHE A 9 10.57 7.00 3.99
N SER A 10 10.95 8.20 4.39
CA SER A 10 11.87 9.07 3.63
C SER A 10 13.21 8.41 3.31
N SER A 11 13.81 7.66 4.26
CA SER A 11 15.10 6.97 4.09
C SER A 11 15.03 5.71 3.20
N ARG A 12 13.83 5.25 2.82
CA ARG A 12 13.60 3.93 2.19
C ARG A 12 12.91 4.02 0.84
N VAL A 13 12.79 5.20 0.29
CA VAL A 13 12.00 5.46 -0.94
C VAL A 13 12.48 4.62 -2.12
N ALA A 14 13.80 4.49 -2.33
CA ALA A 14 14.36 3.71 -3.45
C ALA A 14 14.00 2.21 -3.37
N ASP A 15 14.14 1.61 -2.18
CA ASP A 15 13.75 0.20 -1.97
C ASP A 15 12.23 0.03 -2.02
N TYR A 16 11.48 1.03 -1.57
CA TYR A 16 10.02 1.02 -1.62
C TYR A 16 9.52 0.96 -3.07
N VAL A 17 10.02 1.81 -3.95
CA VAL A 17 9.66 1.82 -5.38
C VAL A 17 9.98 0.48 -6.05
N LYS A 18 11.18 -0.08 -5.75
CA LYS A 18 11.69 -1.24 -6.47
C LYS A 18 11.11 -2.58 -6.00
N TYR A 19 10.84 -2.73 -4.69
CA TYR A 19 10.60 -4.05 -4.09
C TYR A 19 9.21 -4.23 -3.48
N ARG A 20 8.38 -3.18 -3.41
CA ARG A 20 7.00 -3.34 -2.92
C ARG A 20 6.12 -4.02 -3.95
N PRO A 21 5.19 -4.90 -3.51
CA PRO A 21 4.29 -5.60 -4.43
C PRO A 21 3.33 -4.64 -5.11
N HIS A 22 3.18 -4.81 -6.41
CA HIS A 22 2.05 -4.24 -7.18
C HIS A 22 0.76 -4.96 -6.79
N TYR A 23 -0.38 -4.38 -7.16
CA TYR A 23 -1.67 -5.03 -7.00
C TYR A 23 -1.92 -5.95 -8.21
N PRO A 24 -2.52 -7.16 -8.00
CA PRO A 24 -2.76 -8.07 -9.10
C PRO A 24 -3.75 -7.45 -10.10
N HIS A 25 -3.52 -7.67 -11.38
CA HIS A 25 -4.37 -7.14 -12.45
C HIS A 25 -5.85 -7.49 -12.24
N GLN A 26 -6.14 -8.69 -11.74
CA GLN A 26 -7.49 -9.15 -11.44
C GLN A 26 -8.23 -8.27 -10.43
N ALA A 27 -7.53 -7.64 -9.46
CA ALA A 27 -8.15 -6.73 -8.50
C ALA A 27 -8.65 -5.45 -9.17
N LEU A 28 -7.83 -4.84 -10.06
CA LEU A 28 -8.22 -3.65 -10.80
C LEU A 28 -9.28 -3.97 -11.87
N GLN A 29 -9.16 -5.11 -12.54
CA GLN A 29 -10.17 -5.60 -13.48
C GLN A 29 -11.53 -5.79 -12.80
N PHE A 30 -11.56 -6.36 -11.58
CA PHE A 30 -12.78 -6.49 -10.80
C PHE A 30 -13.42 -5.12 -10.49
N LEU A 31 -12.64 -4.12 -10.04
CA LEU A 31 -13.16 -2.77 -9.80
C LEU A 31 -13.70 -2.13 -11.08
N ARG A 32 -13.05 -2.38 -12.22
CA ARG A 32 -13.49 -1.91 -13.53
C ARG A 32 -14.83 -2.53 -13.94
N GLU A 33 -14.94 -3.85 -13.91
CA GLU A 33 -16.09 -4.59 -14.45
C GLU A 33 -17.30 -4.56 -13.53
N ALA A 34 -17.07 -4.70 -12.22
CA ALA A 34 -18.14 -4.82 -11.23
C ALA A 34 -18.55 -3.48 -10.62
N ARG A 35 -17.73 -2.44 -10.72
CA ARG A 35 -17.91 -1.18 -9.98
C ARG A 35 -17.74 0.08 -10.82
N GLY A 36 -17.55 -0.04 -12.13
CA GLY A 36 -17.52 1.09 -13.04
C GLY A 36 -16.28 1.97 -12.98
N LEU A 37 -15.12 1.42 -12.58
CA LEU A 37 -13.84 2.13 -12.64
C LEU A 37 -13.33 2.14 -14.09
N LEU A 38 -13.98 2.91 -14.96
CA LEU A 38 -13.74 2.91 -16.41
C LEU A 38 -12.66 3.93 -16.83
N PRO A 39 -12.03 3.76 -18.00
CA PRO A 39 -11.12 4.77 -18.55
C PRO A 39 -11.76 6.17 -18.58
N GLY A 40 -10.97 7.18 -18.21
CA GLY A 40 -11.43 8.56 -18.06
C GLY A 40 -12.02 8.90 -16.69
N THR A 41 -12.31 7.91 -15.82
CA THR A 41 -12.79 8.14 -14.45
C THR A 41 -11.76 8.95 -13.64
N ARG A 42 -12.23 9.92 -12.88
CA ARG A 42 -11.42 10.76 -11.99
C ARG A 42 -11.30 10.11 -10.62
N VAL A 43 -10.06 9.89 -10.19
CA VAL A 43 -9.71 9.16 -8.96
C VAL A 43 -8.82 10.02 -8.07
N ALA A 44 -9.13 10.11 -6.77
CA ALA A 44 -8.19 10.57 -5.76
C ALA A 44 -7.53 9.36 -5.10
N ASP A 45 -6.21 9.18 -5.28
CA ASP A 45 -5.43 8.14 -4.63
C ASP A 45 -4.78 8.70 -3.36
N LEU A 46 -5.36 8.37 -2.19
CA LEU A 46 -4.99 8.94 -0.90
C LEU A 46 -3.81 8.17 -0.26
N GLY A 47 -2.79 8.92 0.18
CA GLY A 47 -1.54 8.31 0.66
C GLY A 47 -0.87 7.53 -0.47
N SER A 48 -0.79 8.16 -1.64
CA SER A 48 -0.31 7.52 -2.88
C SER A 48 1.16 7.07 -2.80
N GLY A 49 1.91 7.59 -1.83
CA GLY A 49 3.29 7.21 -1.59
C GLY A 49 4.17 7.49 -2.81
N THR A 50 4.89 6.46 -3.23
CA THR A 50 5.75 6.51 -4.44
C THR A 50 4.98 6.25 -5.74
N GLY A 51 3.64 6.14 -5.70
CA GLY A 51 2.80 6.03 -6.88
C GLY A 51 2.54 4.62 -7.40
N ILE A 52 2.72 3.57 -6.61
CA ILE A 52 2.53 2.16 -7.07
C ILE A 52 1.09 1.91 -7.55
N LEU A 53 0.08 2.26 -6.74
CA LEU A 53 -1.32 2.13 -7.15
C LEU A 53 -1.64 3.14 -8.24
N THR A 54 -1.22 4.38 -8.08
CA THR A 54 -1.38 5.46 -9.07
C THR A 54 -0.93 5.03 -10.46
N ALA A 55 0.27 4.41 -10.59
CA ALA A 55 0.79 3.93 -11.88
C ALA A 55 -0.16 2.94 -12.55
N GLN A 56 -0.69 1.98 -11.80
CA GLN A 56 -1.61 0.97 -12.31
C GLN A 56 -2.98 1.57 -12.69
N LEU A 57 -3.46 2.58 -11.94
CA LEU A 57 -4.68 3.31 -12.28
C LEU A 57 -4.50 4.12 -13.59
N LEU A 58 -3.36 4.78 -13.76
CA LEU A 58 -3.01 5.49 -15.00
C LEU A 58 -2.90 4.53 -16.20
N GLU A 59 -2.29 3.36 -16.03
CA GLU A 59 -2.22 2.30 -17.05
C GLU A 59 -3.61 1.79 -17.47
N ALA A 60 -4.59 1.86 -16.56
CA ALA A 60 -5.99 1.57 -16.85
C ALA A 60 -6.73 2.73 -17.54
N GLY A 61 -6.05 3.84 -17.84
CA GLY A 61 -6.61 5.02 -18.53
C GLY A 61 -7.38 5.97 -17.64
N LEU A 62 -7.15 5.96 -16.32
CA LEU A 62 -7.84 6.82 -15.37
C LEU A 62 -7.13 8.18 -15.22
N GLN A 63 -7.86 9.19 -14.73
CA GLN A 63 -7.31 10.47 -14.31
C GLN A 63 -7.08 10.43 -12.81
N VAL A 64 -5.84 10.56 -12.34
CA VAL A 64 -5.48 10.31 -10.94
C VAL A 64 -4.85 11.54 -10.29
N TRP A 65 -5.49 12.01 -9.23
CA TRP A 65 -4.93 12.95 -8.26
C TRP A 65 -4.24 12.14 -7.16
N ALA A 66 -2.92 12.06 -7.22
CA ALA A 66 -2.09 11.34 -6.27
C ALA A 66 -1.80 12.24 -5.05
N VAL A 67 -2.52 12.02 -3.96
CA VAL A 67 -2.45 12.84 -2.75
C VAL A 67 -1.45 12.22 -1.78
N GLU A 68 -0.33 12.91 -1.50
CA GLU A 68 0.72 12.41 -0.62
C GLU A 68 1.35 13.56 0.20
N PRO A 69 1.33 13.48 1.55
CA PRO A 69 1.94 14.50 2.40
C PRO A 69 3.48 14.41 2.45
N ASN A 70 4.07 13.20 2.38
CA ASN A 70 5.51 13.03 2.45
C ASN A 70 6.18 13.53 1.16
N ARG A 71 7.06 14.53 1.31
CA ARG A 71 7.71 15.20 0.19
C ARG A 71 8.61 14.27 -0.63
N GLU A 72 9.36 13.41 0.02
CA GLU A 72 10.31 12.50 -0.63
C GLU A 72 9.59 11.43 -1.42
N MET A 73 8.52 10.85 -0.86
CA MET A 73 7.68 9.88 -1.56
C MET A 73 6.97 10.53 -2.75
N ARG A 74 6.41 11.73 -2.55
CA ARG A 74 5.74 12.48 -3.60
C ARG A 74 6.71 12.83 -4.74
N ALA A 75 7.92 13.30 -4.43
CA ALA A 75 8.96 13.58 -5.43
C ALA A 75 9.36 12.33 -6.24
N ALA A 76 9.45 11.17 -5.60
CA ALA A 76 9.70 9.91 -6.29
C ALA A 76 8.56 9.53 -7.25
N ALA A 77 7.31 9.71 -6.83
CA ALA A 77 6.14 9.50 -7.69
C ALA A 77 6.15 10.49 -8.88
N GLU A 78 6.42 11.76 -8.63
CA GLU A 78 6.53 12.79 -9.67
C GLU A 78 7.61 12.46 -10.70
N GLN A 79 8.78 11.99 -10.24
CA GLN A 79 9.86 11.55 -11.14
C GLN A 79 9.48 10.31 -11.94
N TRP A 80 8.89 9.30 -11.30
CA TRP A 80 8.54 8.05 -11.95
C TRP A 80 7.39 8.17 -12.93
N LEU A 81 6.39 9.01 -12.60
CA LEU A 81 5.17 9.17 -13.37
C LEU A 81 5.19 10.40 -14.28
N ALA A 82 6.34 11.09 -14.37
CA ALA A 82 6.52 12.26 -15.22
C ALA A 82 6.08 11.98 -16.67
N GLY A 83 5.24 12.86 -17.23
CA GLY A 83 4.74 12.76 -18.60
C GLY A 83 3.68 11.68 -18.84
N ARG A 84 3.20 10.98 -17.81
CA ARG A 84 2.04 10.10 -17.96
C ARG A 84 0.76 10.90 -18.01
N ASP A 85 -0.04 10.65 -19.05
CA ASP A 85 -1.36 11.29 -19.19
C ASP A 85 -2.26 10.96 -18.00
N GLY A 86 -2.99 11.96 -17.52
CA GLY A 86 -3.93 11.81 -16.41
C GLY A 86 -3.30 11.87 -15.01
N PHE A 87 -1.98 12.02 -14.87
CA PHE A 87 -1.31 12.15 -13.58
C PHE A 87 -1.31 13.58 -13.06
N THR A 88 -1.76 13.76 -11.81
CA THR A 88 -1.66 15.02 -11.06
C THR A 88 -1.15 14.74 -9.66
N SER A 89 0.01 15.31 -9.30
CA SER A 89 0.57 15.24 -7.95
C SER A 89 -0.05 16.31 -7.05
N VAL A 90 -0.42 15.92 -5.83
CA VAL A 90 -1.07 16.79 -4.85
C VAL A 90 -0.39 16.68 -3.49
N ALA A 91 0.10 17.80 -2.96
CA ALA A 91 0.60 17.90 -1.60
C ALA A 91 -0.60 18.03 -0.63
N GLY A 92 -0.99 16.95 0.03
CA GLY A 92 -2.13 16.91 0.93
C GLY A 92 -2.15 15.64 1.77
N THR A 93 -3.01 15.61 2.78
CA THR A 93 -3.28 14.41 3.58
C THR A 93 -4.62 13.79 3.19
N ALA A 94 -4.90 12.57 3.65
CA ALA A 94 -6.19 11.94 3.44
C ALA A 94 -7.36 12.70 4.10
N GLU A 95 -7.06 13.46 5.16
CA GLU A 95 -8.00 14.25 5.92
C GLU A 95 -8.21 15.67 5.36
N ALA A 96 -7.28 16.12 4.47
CA ALA A 96 -7.28 17.44 3.86
C ALA A 96 -6.57 17.39 2.49
N THR A 97 -7.29 16.95 1.48
CA THR A 97 -6.73 16.65 0.14
C THR A 97 -6.43 17.91 -0.69
N THR A 98 -7.02 19.03 -0.34
CA THR A 98 -7.04 20.29 -1.13
C THR A 98 -7.82 20.22 -2.46
N LEU A 99 -8.40 19.08 -2.80
CA LEU A 99 -9.21 18.92 -4.00
C LEU A 99 -10.55 19.69 -3.89
N ALA A 100 -11.10 20.07 -5.03
CA ALA A 100 -12.42 20.73 -5.07
C ALA A 100 -13.53 19.76 -4.59
N PRO A 101 -14.64 20.29 -4.00
CA PRO A 101 -15.80 19.45 -3.70
C PRO A 101 -16.36 18.80 -4.97
N HIS A 102 -16.86 17.56 -4.84
CA HIS A 102 -17.52 16.82 -5.90
C HIS A 102 -16.68 16.73 -7.20
N SER A 103 -15.37 16.55 -7.07
CA SER A 103 -14.42 16.59 -8.19
C SER A 103 -14.00 15.22 -8.69
N VAL A 104 -14.22 14.14 -7.91
CA VAL A 104 -13.78 12.78 -8.26
C VAL A 104 -14.93 11.77 -8.15
N GLU A 105 -14.91 10.76 -9.00
CA GLU A 105 -15.84 9.62 -8.95
C GLU A 105 -15.39 8.54 -7.99
N TRP A 106 -14.06 8.45 -7.76
CA TRP A 106 -13.48 7.42 -6.90
C TRP A 106 -12.47 8.00 -5.92
N VAL A 107 -12.44 7.41 -4.75
CA VAL A 107 -11.35 7.53 -3.78
C VAL A 107 -10.69 6.17 -3.64
N THR A 108 -9.38 6.11 -3.81
CA THR A 108 -8.59 4.90 -3.57
C THR A 108 -7.53 5.13 -2.49
N ALA A 109 -7.11 4.05 -1.84
CA ALA A 109 -5.92 4.06 -1.02
C ALA A 109 -5.25 2.67 -1.05
N GLY A 110 -3.96 2.62 -1.37
CA GLY A 110 -3.17 1.41 -1.42
C GLY A 110 -2.20 1.31 -0.25
N GLN A 111 -2.35 0.36 0.66
CA GLN A 111 -1.47 0.15 1.82
C GLN A 111 -1.37 1.36 2.78
N ALA A 112 -2.28 2.35 2.71
CA ALA A 112 -2.14 3.63 3.41
C ALA A 112 -3.19 3.86 4.52
N PHE A 113 -4.40 3.36 4.36
CA PHE A 113 -5.56 3.71 5.19
C PHE A 113 -5.34 3.49 6.71
N HIS A 114 -4.49 2.56 7.11
CA HIS A 114 -4.19 2.32 8.52
C HIS A 114 -3.39 3.46 9.21
N TRP A 115 -2.94 4.44 8.44
CA TRP A 115 -2.31 5.66 8.92
C TRP A 115 -3.29 6.83 9.07
N PHE A 116 -4.49 6.71 8.53
CA PHE A 116 -5.47 7.79 8.47
C PHE A 116 -6.33 7.86 9.73
N ASP A 117 -6.83 9.07 10.02
CA ASP A 117 -7.96 9.26 10.92
C ASP A 117 -9.25 8.89 10.14
N PRO A 118 -9.94 7.80 10.48
CA PRO A 118 -11.04 7.31 9.66
C PRO A 118 -12.22 8.28 9.58
N GLU A 119 -12.49 9.04 10.65
CA GLU A 119 -13.64 9.96 10.69
C GLU A 119 -13.35 11.25 9.89
N LYS A 120 -12.13 11.77 10.02
CA LYS A 120 -11.72 12.95 9.23
C LYS A 120 -11.59 12.60 7.76
N THR A 121 -10.97 11.46 7.44
CA THR A 121 -10.85 10.96 6.06
C THR A 121 -12.23 10.71 5.44
N ARG A 122 -13.19 10.16 6.22
CA ARG A 122 -14.57 10.00 5.73
C ARG A 122 -15.19 11.34 5.34
N ARG A 123 -15.07 12.36 6.20
CA ARG A 123 -15.62 13.70 5.90
C ARG A 123 -15.00 14.30 4.65
N GLU A 124 -13.70 14.16 4.50
CA GLU A 124 -12.99 14.66 3.32
C GLU A 124 -13.35 13.87 2.06
N ALA A 125 -13.42 12.54 2.14
CA ALA A 125 -13.85 11.70 1.02
C ALA A 125 -15.27 12.04 0.55
N LEU A 126 -16.24 12.21 1.48
CA LEU A 126 -17.60 12.67 1.16
C LEU A 126 -17.60 14.06 0.52
N ARG A 127 -16.70 14.95 0.93
CA ARG A 127 -16.60 16.30 0.35
C ARG A 127 -16.14 16.28 -1.10
N ILE A 128 -15.15 15.43 -1.42
CA ILE A 128 -14.52 15.41 -2.77
C ILE A 128 -15.24 14.48 -3.75
N LEU A 129 -15.93 13.44 -3.25
CA LEU A 129 -16.69 12.52 -4.10
C LEU A 129 -17.94 13.20 -4.68
N ILE A 130 -18.24 12.85 -5.93
CA ILE A 130 -19.56 13.13 -6.51
C ILE A 130 -20.63 12.29 -5.82
N GLU A 131 -21.90 12.62 -6.03
CA GLU A 131 -23.01 11.78 -5.57
C GLU A 131 -22.90 10.36 -6.16
N GLY A 132 -23.03 9.34 -5.31
CA GLY A 132 -22.85 7.93 -5.70
C GLY A 132 -21.43 7.51 -5.95
N GLY A 133 -20.45 8.37 -5.66
CA GLY A 133 -19.03 8.06 -5.82
C GLY A 133 -18.60 6.87 -4.97
N GLN A 134 -17.56 6.18 -5.41
CA GLN A 134 -17.11 4.91 -4.87
C GLN A 134 -15.78 5.04 -4.12
N VAL A 135 -15.55 4.11 -3.20
CA VAL A 135 -14.26 3.96 -2.51
C VAL A 135 -13.70 2.57 -2.75
N GLY A 136 -12.37 2.48 -2.97
CA GLY A 136 -11.62 1.24 -3.06
C GLY A 136 -10.36 1.29 -2.20
N LEU A 137 -10.29 0.47 -1.15
CA LEU A 137 -9.13 0.37 -0.27
C LEU A 137 -8.44 -0.98 -0.50
N LEU A 138 -7.14 -0.95 -0.81
CA LEU A 138 -6.38 -2.12 -1.23
C LEU A 138 -5.22 -2.43 -0.27
N TRP A 139 -5.08 -3.71 0.09
CA TRP A 139 -3.92 -4.19 0.87
C TRP A 139 -3.34 -5.46 0.27
N ASN A 140 -2.02 -5.49 0.16
CA ASN A 140 -1.26 -6.72 -0.01
C ASN A 140 -0.84 -7.23 1.36
N GLU A 141 -1.44 -8.31 1.81
CA GLU A 141 -1.05 -9.03 3.03
C GLU A 141 -0.29 -10.30 2.66
N ARG A 142 0.60 -10.75 3.54
CA ARG A 142 1.20 -12.09 3.38
C ARG A 142 0.10 -13.14 3.45
N ALA A 143 0.21 -14.19 2.63
CA ALA A 143 -0.76 -15.28 2.64
C ALA A 143 -0.87 -15.92 4.04
N ASP A 144 -2.10 -16.31 4.41
CA ASP A 144 -2.36 -16.97 5.69
C ASP A 144 -2.05 -18.47 5.64
N ASP A 145 -1.94 -19.05 4.43
CA ASP A 145 -1.59 -20.45 4.26
C ASP A 145 -0.23 -20.76 4.88
N PRO A 146 -0.03 -21.95 5.43
CA PRO A 146 1.24 -22.34 6.06
C PRO A 146 2.34 -22.48 5.01
N VAL A 147 2.92 -21.37 4.61
CA VAL A 147 4.09 -21.30 3.72
C VAL A 147 5.34 -21.28 4.58
N PRO A 148 6.19 -22.31 4.56
CA PRO A 148 7.38 -22.40 5.42
C PRO A 148 8.28 -21.17 5.35
N LEU A 149 8.52 -20.63 4.14
CA LEU A 149 9.26 -19.39 3.93
C LEU A 149 8.66 -18.21 4.74
N LEU A 150 7.33 -18.04 4.71
CA LEU A 150 6.68 -16.92 5.41
C LEU A 150 6.72 -17.10 6.93
N ALA A 151 6.62 -18.35 7.42
CA ALA A 151 6.73 -18.66 8.84
C ALA A 151 8.12 -18.30 9.38
N ASP A 152 9.18 -18.74 8.69
CA ASP A 152 10.57 -18.42 9.04
C ASP A 152 10.83 -16.90 8.95
N TYR A 153 10.34 -16.26 7.91
CA TYR A 153 10.45 -14.81 7.71
C TYR A 153 9.75 -14.02 8.83
N GLU A 154 8.57 -14.43 9.27
CA GLU A 154 7.87 -13.79 10.39
C GLU A 154 8.59 -14.00 11.73
N ALA A 155 9.13 -15.19 11.96
CA ALA A 155 9.92 -15.48 13.16
C ALA A 155 11.17 -14.58 13.21
N LEU A 156 11.84 -14.38 12.06
CA LEU A 156 12.97 -13.48 11.95
C LEU A 156 12.59 -12.02 12.29
N LEU A 157 11.46 -11.54 11.73
CA LEU A 157 10.99 -10.19 11.98
C LEU A 157 10.64 -9.98 13.46
N ARG A 158 9.95 -10.93 14.11
CA ARG A 158 9.65 -10.84 15.55
C ARG A 158 10.89 -10.79 16.41
N ARG A 159 11.97 -11.47 15.97
CA ARG A 159 13.23 -11.50 16.72
C ARG A 159 14.02 -10.19 16.61
N TYR A 160 14.05 -9.56 15.43
CA TYR A 160 14.97 -8.46 15.15
C TYR A 160 14.30 -7.14 14.73
N ALA A 161 12.97 -7.08 14.67
CA ALA A 161 12.21 -5.89 14.34
C ALA A 161 11.17 -5.60 15.42
N PRO A 162 11.55 -4.91 16.52
CA PRO A 162 10.71 -4.78 17.70
C PRO A 162 9.37 -4.09 17.46
N GLU A 163 9.28 -3.24 16.45
CA GLU A 163 8.02 -2.58 16.08
C GLU A 163 7.09 -3.45 15.18
N TYR A 164 7.54 -4.64 14.78
CA TYR A 164 6.82 -5.48 13.81
C TYR A 164 5.39 -5.80 14.23
N ASP A 165 5.20 -6.33 15.46
CA ASP A 165 3.86 -6.72 15.94
C ASP A 165 2.97 -5.49 16.18
N GLN A 166 3.52 -4.34 16.58
CA GLN A 166 2.78 -3.09 16.70
C GLN A 166 2.26 -2.62 15.33
N VAL A 167 3.12 -2.59 14.32
CA VAL A 167 2.71 -2.19 12.94
C VAL A 167 1.72 -3.20 12.35
N ARG A 168 1.90 -4.49 12.66
CA ARG A 168 0.97 -5.54 12.22
C ARG A 168 -0.42 -5.36 12.86
N SER A 169 -0.49 -4.98 14.12
CA SER A 169 -1.77 -4.78 14.82
C SER A 169 -2.61 -3.63 14.23
N LEU A 170 -1.98 -2.63 13.61
CA LEU A 170 -2.68 -1.55 12.90
C LEU A 170 -3.53 -2.06 11.72
N ARG A 171 -3.31 -3.31 11.29
CA ARG A 171 -4.06 -3.97 10.22
C ARG A 171 -5.34 -4.69 10.68
N ALA A 172 -5.77 -4.46 11.92
CA ALA A 172 -7.08 -4.90 12.41
C ALA A 172 -8.19 -4.00 11.83
N TYR A 173 -8.51 -4.19 10.56
CA TYR A 173 -9.31 -3.25 9.76
C TYR A 173 -10.80 -3.16 10.15
N GLY A 174 -11.42 -4.22 10.66
CA GLY A 174 -12.87 -4.36 10.75
C GLY A 174 -13.60 -3.16 11.35
N PRO A 175 -13.40 -2.80 12.63
CA PRO A 175 -14.12 -1.67 13.24
C PRO A 175 -13.78 -0.32 12.62
N THR A 176 -12.53 -0.14 12.16
CA THR A 176 -12.07 1.10 11.53
C THR A 176 -12.69 1.29 10.15
N LEU A 177 -12.78 0.22 9.36
CA LEU A 177 -13.46 0.24 8.06
C LEU A 177 -14.96 0.48 8.22
N GLN A 178 -15.61 -0.14 9.21
CA GLN A 178 -17.02 0.09 9.46
C GLN A 178 -17.29 1.56 9.80
N ARG A 179 -16.46 2.20 10.62
CA ARG A 179 -16.59 3.64 10.91
C ARG A 179 -16.38 4.50 9.68
N PHE A 180 -15.43 4.14 8.82
CA PHE A 180 -15.15 4.88 7.61
C PHE A 180 -16.26 4.74 6.56
N PHE A 181 -16.75 3.52 6.29
CA PHE A 181 -17.81 3.30 5.31
C PHE A 181 -19.22 3.64 5.84
N GLY A 182 -19.41 3.77 7.16
CA GLY A 182 -20.75 3.89 7.80
C GLY A 182 -21.44 2.54 7.98
N ARG A 183 -20.93 1.50 7.30
CA ARG A 183 -21.39 0.10 7.34
C ARG A 183 -20.20 -0.84 7.10
N ALA A 184 -20.42 -2.14 7.22
CA ALA A 184 -19.42 -3.11 6.79
C ALA A 184 -19.23 -3.02 5.27
N PRO A 185 -18.00 -2.74 4.77
CA PRO A 185 -17.75 -2.70 3.32
C PRO A 185 -17.81 -4.10 2.72
N GLU A 186 -18.04 -4.16 1.42
CA GLU A 186 -17.78 -5.39 0.67
C GLU A 186 -16.28 -5.65 0.58
N CYS A 187 -15.90 -6.93 0.56
CA CYS A 187 -14.50 -7.34 0.43
C CYS A 187 -14.34 -8.43 -0.63
N ARG A 188 -13.30 -8.31 -1.44
CA ARG A 188 -12.83 -9.38 -2.35
C ARG A 188 -11.35 -9.63 -2.11
N THR A 189 -10.97 -10.89 -2.24
CA THR A 189 -9.58 -11.33 -2.06
C THR A 189 -9.06 -11.90 -3.38
N PHE A 190 -7.83 -11.52 -3.72
CA PHE A 190 -7.13 -11.97 -4.93
C PHE A 190 -5.76 -12.52 -4.54
N ALA A 191 -5.34 -13.62 -5.19
CA ALA A 191 -3.99 -14.14 -5.06
C ALA A 191 -2.99 -13.15 -5.67
N ASN A 192 -1.85 -12.99 -5.00
CA ASN A 192 -0.74 -12.19 -5.48
C ASN A 192 0.58 -12.82 -5.05
N GLN A 193 1.66 -12.55 -5.75
CA GLN A 193 3.00 -13.04 -5.40
C GLN A 193 4.10 -12.17 -6.00
N GLN A 194 5.26 -12.25 -5.39
CA GLN A 194 6.53 -11.78 -5.99
C GLN A 194 7.53 -12.94 -6.02
N VAL A 195 8.40 -12.93 -7.00
CA VAL A 195 9.52 -13.85 -7.10
C VAL A 195 10.80 -13.05 -6.87
N PHE A 196 11.64 -13.53 -5.96
CA PHE A 196 12.84 -12.83 -5.56
C PHE A 196 14.07 -13.72 -5.65
N ASP A 197 15.16 -13.19 -6.17
CA ASP A 197 16.50 -13.57 -5.77
C ASP A 197 16.81 -13.04 -4.36
N PHE A 198 18.02 -13.29 -3.85
CA PHE A 198 18.36 -12.83 -2.50
C PHE A 198 18.35 -11.30 -2.38
N GLU A 199 18.86 -10.57 -3.35
CA GLU A 199 18.88 -9.10 -3.30
C GLU A 199 17.46 -8.51 -3.37
N GLY A 200 16.57 -9.14 -4.12
CA GLY A 200 15.14 -8.80 -4.14
C GLY A 200 14.45 -9.03 -2.78
N LEU A 201 14.67 -10.18 -2.16
CA LEU A 201 14.13 -10.50 -0.84
C LEU A 201 14.67 -9.55 0.25
N LYS A 202 15.97 -9.24 0.20
CA LYS A 202 16.63 -8.26 1.08
C LYS A 202 16.03 -6.87 0.91
N GLY A 203 15.93 -6.37 -0.33
CA GLY A 203 15.32 -5.07 -0.61
C GLY A 203 13.86 -5.01 -0.20
N ARG A 204 13.11 -6.11 -0.40
CA ARG A 204 11.72 -6.21 0.09
C ARG A 204 11.65 -6.10 1.62
N ALA A 205 12.56 -6.73 2.36
CA ALA A 205 12.63 -6.61 3.82
C ALA A 205 12.97 -5.17 4.23
N LEU A 206 14.05 -4.60 3.69
CA LEU A 206 14.54 -3.25 3.99
C LEU A 206 13.54 -2.14 3.64
N SER A 207 12.65 -2.35 2.67
CA SER A 207 11.57 -1.42 2.34
C SER A 207 10.52 -1.30 3.45
N SER A 208 10.57 -2.13 4.49
CA SER A 208 9.59 -2.15 5.58
C SER A 208 10.02 -1.22 6.72
N SER A 209 9.12 -0.34 7.15
CA SER A 209 9.39 0.72 8.13
C SER A 209 9.82 0.21 9.53
N TYR A 210 9.51 -1.04 9.85
CA TYR A 210 9.84 -1.68 11.13
C TYR A 210 11.19 -2.43 11.11
N VAL A 211 11.83 -2.57 9.95
CA VAL A 211 13.15 -3.24 9.86
C VAL A 211 14.23 -2.26 10.35
N PRO A 212 15.17 -2.69 11.20
CA PRO A 212 16.27 -1.85 11.67
C PRO A 212 17.10 -1.25 10.55
N GLU A 213 17.48 0.01 10.68
CA GLU A 213 18.35 0.70 9.71
C GLU A 213 19.83 0.31 9.87
N PRO A 214 20.68 0.53 8.86
CA PRO A 214 22.11 0.34 8.97
C PRO A 214 22.70 1.07 10.19
N GLY A 215 23.53 0.38 10.95
CA GLY A 215 24.11 0.86 12.21
C GLY A 215 23.32 0.48 13.46
N HIS A 216 22.08 -0.02 13.34
CA HIS A 216 21.38 -0.62 14.47
C HIS A 216 21.95 -2.02 14.78
N PRO A 217 22.10 -2.41 16.08
CA PRO A 217 22.69 -3.72 16.44
C PRO A 217 22.00 -4.93 15.81
N ASP A 218 20.68 -4.86 15.57
CA ASP A 218 19.89 -5.95 14.99
C ASP A 218 19.90 -5.96 13.44
N HIS A 219 20.50 -4.97 12.77
CA HIS A 219 20.48 -4.89 11.30
C HIS A 219 21.23 -6.06 10.66
N GLU A 220 22.51 -6.25 10.99
CA GLU A 220 23.31 -7.32 10.43
C GLU A 220 22.83 -8.73 10.82
N PRO A 221 22.43 -8.99 12.09
CA PRO A 221 21.81 -10.26 12.45
C PRO A 221 20.52 -10.56 11.67
N LEU A 222 19.68 -9.55 11.40
CA LEU A 222 18.50 -9.73 10.57
C LEU A 222 18.86 -10.11 9.15
N LEU A 223 19.87 -9.45 8.54
CA LEU A 223 20.31 -9.76 7.18
C LEU A 223 20.94 -11.16 7.07
N ALA A 224 21.71 -11.57 8.07
CA ALA A 224 22.27 -12.92 8.14
C ALA A 224 21.16 -13.99 8.20
N GLY A 225 20.19 -13.80 9.11
CA GLY A 225 19.04 -14.70 9.21
C GLY A 225 18.17 -14.73 7.94
N LEU A 226 18.05 -13.60 7.25
CA LEU A 226 17.34 -13.52 5.97
C LEU A 226 18.03 -14.34 4.88
N ARG A 227 19.38 -14.35 4.85
CA ARG A 227 20.15 -15.17 3.94
C ARG A 227 19.96 -16.66 4.23
N GLU A 228 20.01 -17.05 5.50
CA GLU A 228 19.77 -18.46 5.88
C GLU A 228 18.37 -18.94 5.46
N ILE A 229 17.36 -18.08 5.63
CA ILE A 229 15.99 -18.35 5.18
C ILE A 229 15.96 -18.50 3.65
N PHE A 230 16.60 -17.58 2.92
CA PHE A 230 16.66 -17.66 1.47
C PHE A 230 17.30 -18.97 1.01
N GLU A 231 18.48 -19.32 1.52
CA GLU A 231 19.19 -20.56 1.15
C GLU A 231 18.38 -21.84 1.45
N ARG A 232 17.62 -21.82 2.53
CA ARG A 232 16.74 -22.97 2.91
C ARG A 232 15.57 -23.17 1.97
N HIS A 233 14.99 -22.08 1.45
CA HIS A 233 13.73 -22.09 0.71
C HIS A 233 13.87 -21.81 -0.78
N GLN A 234 15.04 -21.38 -1.25
CA GLN A 234 15.23 -21.09 -2.65
C GLN A 234 15.13 -22.35 -3.52
N ARG A 235 14.67 -22.16 -4.75
CA ARG A 235 14.74 -23.12 -5.85
C ARG A 235 15.29 -22.35 -7.05
N ASP A 236 16.33 -22.88 -7.65
CA ASP A 236 16.99 -22.26 -8.80
C ASP A 236 17.36 -20.78 -8.57
N GLY A 237 17.84 -20.46 -7.35
CA GLY A 237 18.26 -19.11 -6.98
C GLY A 237 17.10 -18.13 -6.71
N GLN A 238 15.89 -18.61 -6.54
CA GLN A 238 14.71 -17.76 -6.31
C GLN A 238 13.81 -18.30 -5.20
N VAL A 239 13.06 -17.40 -4.57
CA VAL A 239 11.95 -17.72 -3.65
C VAL A 239 10.66 -17.09 -4.15
N VAL A 240 9.54 -17.80 -4.00
CA VAL A 240 8.20 -17.25 -4.21
C VAL A 240 7.68 -16.70 -2.90
N PHE A 241 7.33 -15.40 -2.88
CA PHE A 241 6.80 -14.71 -1.72
C PHE A 241 5.31 -14.42 -1.96
N PRO A 242 4.39 -15.25 -1.44
CA PRO A 242 2.97 -15.12 -1.71
C PRO A 242 2.29 -14.06 -0.84
N TYR A 243 1.29 -13.42 -1.43
CA TYR A 243 0.39 -12.47 -0.80
C TYR A 243 -1.06 -12.82 -1.09
N LYS A 244 -1.96 -12.27 -0.30
CA LYS A 244 -3.36 -12.04 -0.65
C LYS A 244 -3.59 -10.54 -0.77
N THR A 245 -4.22 -10.12 -1.85
CA THR A 245 -4.67 -8.74 -2.02
C THR A 245 -6.12 -8.65 -1.58
N LEU A 246 -6.37 -7.89 -0.52
CA LEU A 246 -7.71 -7.55 -0.05
C LEU A 246 -8.15 -6.25 -0.73
N VAL A 247 -9.36 -6.24 -1.26
CA VAL A 247 -10.00 -5.04 -1.83
C VAL A 247 -11.30 -4.83 -1.06
N PHE A 248 -11.34 -3.77 -0.27
CA PHE A 248 -12.56 -3.30 0.40
C PHE A 248 -13.15 -2.17 -0.43
N PHE A 249 -14.45 -2.23 -0.71
CA PHE A 249 -15.05 -1.28 -1.64
C PHE A 249 -16.53 -1.01 -1.31
N GLY A 250 -17.03 0.11 -1.82
CA GLY A 250 -18.43 0.54 -1.67
C GLY A 250 -18.61 2.05 -1.73
N THR A 251 -19.83 2.49 -1.56
CA THR A 251 -20.18 3.91 -1.32
C THR A 251 -20.00 4.26 0.15
N LEU A 252 -19.85 5.54 0.45
CA LEU A 252 -19.96 6.08 1.81
C LEU A 252 -21.41 6.49 2.06
N ASP A 253 -22.02 5.94 3.12
CA ASP A 253 -23.40 6.25 3.52
C ASP A 253 -23.44 7.42 4.50
#